data_688f2fa43a7a417214a97ee26e17e3db
#
_entry.id   688f2fa43a7a417214a97ee26e17e3db
#
_cell.length_a   1.000
_cell.length_b   1.000
_cell.length_c   1.000
_cell.angle_alpha   90.00
_cell.angle_beta   90.00
_cell.angle_gamma   90.00
#
_symmetry.space_group_name_H-M   'P 1'
#
loop_
_entity.id
_entity.type
_entity.pdbx_description
1 polymer ?
#
loop_
_entity_poly.entity_id
_entity_poly.type
_entity_poly.pdbx_seq_one_letter_code
_entity_poly.pdbx_strand_id
1 'polypeptide(L)'
;RKTAIARATFRSGKGCVRINRKPVEYYQPELARLKIMEPLELAGNRINRVDVSVNVEGGGVMGQAEASRTAIARGLVDWFKDEELRALFMSYDRALLVNDTRRKEAKHPMGRGARAKRQKSYR
;
A
#
# COMPACT_ATOMS: atom_id res chain seq x y z
N ARG A 1 7.39 -0.59 7.35
CA ARG A 1 8.35 0.24 8.07
C ARG A 1 7.74 1.49 8.66
N LYS A 2 7.15 2.32 7.81
CA LYS A 2 6.51 3.53 8.27
C LYS A 2 5.05 3.25 8.54
N THR A 3 4.48 4.05 9.41
CA THR A 3 3.13 3.78 9.90
C THR A 3 2.09 4.51 9.07
N ALA A 4 2.01 4.19 7.80
CA ALA A 4 0.92 4.66 6.96
C ALA A 4 -0.25 3.68 7.07
N ILE A 5 -1.43 4.22 7.31
CA ILE A 5 -2.64 3.41 7.44
C ILE A 5 -3.63 3.83 6.37
N ALA A 6 -4.05 2.87 5.56
CA ALA A 6 -5.03 3.09 4.51
C ALA A 6 -6.28 2.27 4.78
N ARG A 7 -7.44 2.89 4.63
CA ARG A 7 -8.73 2.23 4.77
C ARG A 7 -9.49 2.43 3.48
N ALA A 8 -9.83 1.33 2.83
CA ALA A 8 -10.55 1.36 1.57
C ALA A 8 -12.00 0.94 1.79
N THR A 9 -12.92 1.71 1.23
CA THR A 9 -14.33 1.40 1.23
C THR A 9 -14.77 1.10 -0.20
N PHE A 10 -15.41 -0.05 -0.38
CA PHE A 10 -15.86 -0.51 -1.69
C PHE A 10 -17.37 -0.46 -1.78
N ARG A 11 -17.88 0.00 -2.91
CA ARG A 11 -19.31 0.04 -3.21
C ARG A 11 -19.54 -0.33 -4.66
N SER A 12 -20.70 -0.85 -4.97
CA SER A 12 -21.09 -1.04 -6.35
C SER A 12 -21.09 0.29 -7.08
N GLY A 13 -20.47 0.36 -8.23
CA GLY A 13 -20.36 1.63 -8.94
C GLY A 13 -19.80 1.49 -10.34
N LYS A 14 -19.21 2.57 -10.82
CA LYS A 14 -18.79 2.70 -12.22
C LYS A 14 -17.27 2.74 -12.42
N GLY A 15 -16.52 2.51 -11.39
CA GLY A 15 -15.06 2.51 -11.51
C GLY A 15 -14.39 3.79 -11.01
N CYS A 16 -15.03 4.56 -10.17
CA CYS A 16 -14.43 5.74 -9.57
C CYS A 16 -13.52 5.33 -8.43
N VAL A 17 -12.26 5.73 -8.50
CA VAL A 17 -11.29 5.47 -7.44
C VAL A 17 -10.80 6.81 -6.90
N ARG A 18 -10.92 6.99 -5.59
CA ARG A 18 -10.52 8.24 -4.93
C ARG A 18 -9.61 7.95 -3.76
N ILE A 19 -8.58 8.76 -3.62
CA ILE A 19 -7.66 8.74 -2.48
C ILE A 19 -7.83 10.04 -1.73
N ASN A 20 -8.27 9.96 -0.47
CA ASN A 20 -8.53 11.14 0.35
C ASN A 20 -9.41 12.17 -0.38
N ARG A 21 -10.49 11.68 -1.01
CA ARG A 21 -11.48 12.48 -1.73
C ARG A 21 -11.01 13.05 -3.07
N LYS A 22 -9.79 12.74 -3.50
CA LYS A 22 -9.29 13.17 -4.80
C LYS A 22 -9.26 12.00 -5.76
N PRO A 23 -9.69 12.17 -7.02
CA PRO A 23 -9.55 11.10 -8.00
C PRO A 23 -8.10 10.64 -8.12
N VAL A 24 -7.91 9.34 -8.29
CA VAL A 24 -6.55 8.78 -8.35
C VAL A 24 -5.74 9.35 -9.50
N GLU A 25 -6.41 9.77 -10.58
CA GLU A 25 -5.75 10.34 -11.75
C GLU A 25 -5.00 11.65 -11.44
N TYR A 26 -5.40 12.32 -10.38
CA TYR A 26 -4.79 13.57 -9.95
C TYR A 26 -3.88 13.40 -8.74
N TYR A 27 -3.64 12.17 -8.34
CA TYR A 27 -2.77 11.91 -7.19
C TYR A 27 -1.32 12.24 -7.52
N GLN A 28 -0.67 12.96 -6.66
CA GLN A 28 0.72 13.33 -6.84
C GLN A 28 1.56 12.82 -5.66
N PRO A 29 2.84 12.53 -5.88
CA PRO A 29 3.59 12.58 -7.15
C PRO A 29 3.26 11.43 -8.10
N GLU A 30 3.73 11.55 -9.33
CA GLU A 30 3.44 10.55 -10.37
C GLU A 30 3.89 9.14 -10.00
N LEU A 31 5.05 9.00 -9.39
CA LEU A 31 5.53 7.68 -8.98
C LEU A 31 4.58 7.01 -7.97
N ALA A 32 4.04 7.79 -7.04
CA ALA A 32 3.08 7.28 -6.09
C ALA A 32 1.77 6.88 -6.79
N ARG A 33 1.32 7.71 -7.73
CA ARG A 33 0.12 7.42 -8.51
C ARG A 33 0.26 6.12 -9.29
N LEU A 34 1.40 5.90 -9.91
CA LEU A 34 1.65 4.68 -10.68
C LEU A 34 1.59 3.44 -9.80
N LYS A 35 2.13 3.53 -8.59
CA LYS A 35 2.06 2.42 -7.65
C LYS A 35 0.62 2.10 -7.25
N ILE A 36 -0.17 3.11 -6.99
CA ILE A 36 -1.57 2.91 -6.61
C ILE A 36 -2.37 2.32 -7.77
N MET A 37 -2.02 2.67 -8.99
CA MET A 37 -2.73 2.19 -10.16
C MET A 37 -2.38 0.75 -10.56
N GLU A 38 -1.29 0.18 -10.05
CA GLU A 38 -0.92 -1.19 -10.40
C GLU A 38 -2.04 -2.21 -10.16
N PRO A 39 -2.65 -2.29 -8.96
CA PRO A 39 -3.73 -3.25 -8.77
C PRO A 39 -4.96 -2.94 -9.62
N LEU A 40 -5.20 -1.68 -9.91
CA LEU A 40 -6.34 -1.29 -10.75
C LEU A 40 -6.16 -1.77 -12.18
N GLU A 41 -4.95 -1.65 -12.72
CA GLU A 41 -4.66 -2.13 -14.07
C GLU A 41 -4.68 -3.65 -14.14
N LEU A 42 -4.16 -4.32 -13.13
CA LEU A 42 -4.19 -5.78 -13.07
C LEU A 42 -5.61 -6.34 -12.95
N ALA A 43 -6.48 -5.61 -12.27
CA ALA A 43 -7.88 -6.02 -12.15
C ALA A 43 -8.65 -5.89 -13.47
N GLY A 44 -8.18 -5.04 -14.37
CA GLY A 44 -8.80 -4.87 -15.68
C GLY A 44 -10.24 -4.38 -15.61
N ASN A 45 -11.11 -5.04 -16.31
CA ASN A 45 -12.53 -4.61 -16.39
C ASN A 45 -13.29 -4.74 -15.08
N ARG A 46 -12.75 -5.48 -14.11
CA ARG A 46 -13.41 -5.65 -12.81
C ARG A 46 -13.60 -4.32 -12.09
N ILE A 47 -12.66 -3.40 -12.25
CA ILE A 47 -12.72 -2.10 -11.56
C ILE A 47 -13.93 -1.27 -12.01
N ASN A 48 -14.44 -1.51 -13.20
CA ASN A 48 -15.59 -0.76 -13.70
C ASN A 48 -16.89 -1.08 -12.98
N ARG A 49 -16.89 -2.06 -12.10
CA ARG A 49 -18.05 -2.48 -11.35
C ARG A 49 -18.11 -1.95 -9.92
N VAL A 50 -17.05 -1.30 -9.48
CA VAL A 50 -16.96 -0.83 -8.08
C VAL A 50 -16.46 0.60 -8.02
N ASP A 51 -16.90 1.29 -7.00
CA ASP A 51 -16.34 2.57 -6.60
C ASP A 51 -15.51 2.33 -5.35
N VAL A 52 -14.29 2.86 -5.35
CA VAL A 52 -13.36 2.68 -4.24
C VAL A 52 -13.03 4.05 -3.65
N SER A 53 -13.17 4.16 -2.34
CA SER A 53 -12.76 5.36 -1.61
C SER A 53 -11.72 4.95 -0.59
N VAL A 54 -10.54 5.54 -0.65
CA VAL A 54 -9.45 5.23 0.25
C VAL A 54 -9.13 6.45 1.09
N ASN A 55 -9.11 6.25 2.40
CA ASN A 55 -8.62 7.27 3.33
C ASN A 55 -7.28 6.79 3.85
N VAL A 56 -6.25 7.60 3.69
CA VAL A 56 -4.90 7.24 4.10
C VAL A 56 -4.29 8.36 4.93
N GLU A 57 -3.56 7.98 5.96
CA GLU A 57 -2.91 8.92 6.86
C GLU A 57 -1.63 8.32 7.41
N GLY A 58 -0.76 9.17 7.90
CA GLY A 58 0.50 8.76 8.50
C GLY A 58 1.57 8.42 7.48
N GLY A 59 2.80 8.27 7.95
CA GLY A 59 3.93 7.94 7.10
C GLY A 59 4.27 9.01 6.08
N GLY A 60 5.07 8.65 5.10
CA GLY A 60 5.45 9.54 4.01
C GLY A 60 4.63 9.30 2.75
N VAL A 61 4.89 10.07 1.71
CA VAL A 61 4.14 10.01 0.45
C VAL A 61 4.17 8.61 -0.15
N MET A 62 5.36 8.01 -0.26
CA MET A 62 5.48 6.67 -0.84
C MET A 62 4.90 5.60 0.08
N GLY A 63 5.03 5.76 1.40
CA GLY A 63 4.40 4.86 2.35
C GLY A 63 2.89 4.87 2.24
N GLN A 64 2.30 6.06 2.08
CA GLN A 64 0.87 6.20 1.86
C GLN A 64 0.44 5.54 0.56
N ALA A 65 1.23 5.69 -0.50
CA ALA A 65 0.94 5.05 -1.79
C ALA A 65 0.97 3.53 -1.67
N GLU A 66 1.95 2.98 -0.99
CA GLU A 66 2.06 1.54 -0.80
C GLU A 66 0.93 0.99 0.06
N ALA A 67 0.55 1.71 1.12
CA ALA A 67 -0.57 1.32 1.97
C ALA A 67 -1.88 1.33 1.17
N SER A 68 -2.11 2.36 0.36
CA SER A 68 -3.30 2.46 -0.48
C SER A 68 -3.33 1.33 -1.51
N ARG A 69 -2.20 1.03 -2.11
CA ARG A 69 -2.05 -0.06 -3.08
C ARG A 69 -2.46 -1.40 -2.47
N THR A 70 -1.96 -1.68 -1.28
CA THR A 70 -2.28 -2.93 -0.58
C THR A 70 -3.77 -2.99 -0.20
N ALA A 71 -4.32 -1.88 0.31
CA ALA A 71 -5.72 -1.83 0.68
C ALA A 71 -6.64 -2.05 -0.52
N ILE A 72 -6.33 -1.45 -1.65
CA ILE A 72 -7.10 -1.63 -2.88
C ILE A 72 -7.02 -3.07 -3.37
N ALA A 73 -5.81 -3.64 -3.40
CA ALA A 73 -5.63 -5.02 -3.88
C ALA A 73 -6.38 -6.02 -3.01
N ARG A 74 -6.25 -5.89 -1.70
CA ARG A 74 -6.96 -6.77 -0.77
C ARG A 74 -8.47 -6.64 -0.90
N GLY A 75 -8.94 -5.39 -1.01
CA GLY A 75 -10.36 -5.13 -1.14
C GLY A 75 -10.94 -5.69 -2.43
N LEU A 76 -10.21 -5.59 -3.53
CA LEU A 76 -10.66 -6.15 -4.80
C LEU A 76 -10.80 -7.66 -4.73
N VAL A 77 -9.82 -8.33 -4.11
CA VAL A 77 -9.88 -9.79 -3.93
C VAL A 77 -11.08 -10.18 -3.08
N ASP A 78 -11.31 -9.46 -1.98
CA ASP A 78 -12.43 -9.75 -1.09
C ASP A 78 -13.78 -9.42 -1.73
N TRP A 79 -13.87 -8.33 -2.46
CA TRP A 79 -15.10 -7.91 -3.09
C TRP A 79 -15.58 -8.90 -4.15
N PHE A 80 -14.67 -9.31 -5.03
CA PHE A 80 -15.00 -10.21 -6.11
C PHE A 80 -14.89 -11.68 -5.74
N LYS A 81 -14.20 -11.98 -4.64
CA LYS A 81 -13.93 -13.35 -4.19
C LYS A 81 -13.34 -14.21 -5.31
N ASP A 82 -12.43 -13.61 -6.07
CA ASP A 82 -11.87 -14.19 -7.27
C ASP A 82 -10.45 -14.72 -6.99
N GLU A 83 -10.30 -16.02 -7.02
CA GLU A 83 -9.00 -16.65 -6.78
C GLU A 83 -8.01 -16.41 -7.91
N GLU A 84 -8.50 -16.24 -9.13
CA GLU A 84 -7.63 -15.91 -10.26
C GLU A 84 -7.00 -14.54 -10.08
N LEU A 85 -7.79 -13.57 -9.61
CA LEU A 85 -7.29 -12.23 -9.32
C LEU A 85 -6.26 -12.26 -8.20
N ARG A 86 -6.52 -13.03 -7.16
CA ARG A 86 -5.58 -13.19 -6.07
C ARG A 86 -4.26 -13.80 -6.56
N ALA A 87 -4.35 -14.85 -7.37
CA ALA A 87 -3.17 -15.50 -7.94
C ALA A 87 -2.39 -14.54 -8.84
N LEU A 88 -3.09 -13.71 -9.60
CA LEU A 88 -2.46 -12.71 -10.45
C LEU A 88 -1.69 -11.69 -9.63
N PHE A 89 -2.28 -11.18 -8.55
CA PHE A 89 -1.61 -10.23 -7.67
C PHE A 89 -0.38 -10.86 -6.99
N MET A 90 -0.50 -12.07 -6.50
CA MET A 90 0.62 -12.76 -5.87
C MET A 90 1.76 -13.05 -6.84
N SER A 91 1.41 -13.37 -8.09
CA SER A 91 2.38 -13.61 -9.14
C SER A 91 3.10 -12.33 -9.56
N TYR A 92 2.38 -11.22 -9.61
CA TYR A 92 2.95 -9.94 -9.99
C TYR A 92 3.83 -9.37 -8.88
N ASP A 93 3.29 -9.26 -7.68
CA ASP A 93 4.03 -8.74 -6.53
C ASP A 93 3.33 -9.17 -5.26
N ARG A 94 3.99 -9.99 -4.49
CA ARG A 94 3.45 -10.46 -3.22
C ARG A 94 3.07 -9.31 -2.29
N ALA A 95 3.79 -8.20 -2.35
CA ALA A 95 3.53 -7.04 -1.50
C ALA A 95 2.16 -6.40 -1.74
N LEU A 96 1.49 -6.73 -2.84
CA LEU A 96 0.12 -6.27 -3.06
C LEU A 96 -0.85 -6.81 -2.01
N LEU A 97 -0.63 -8.01 -1.52
CA LEU A 97 -1.55 -8.66 -0.59
C LEU A 97 -0.98 -8.84 0.80
N VAL A 98 0.33 -8.81 0.95
CA VAL A 98 0.99 -9.08 2.21
C VAL A 98 1.67 -7.82 2.73
N ASN A 99 1.38 -7.45 3.95
CA ASN A 99 2.00 -6.28 4.59
C ASN A 99 3.49 -6.53 4.81
N ASP A 100 4.26 -5.46 4.69
CA ASP A 100 5.66 -5.47 5.08
C ASP A 100 5.71 -5.32 6.60
N THR A 101 6.11 -6.38 7.28
CA THR A 101 6.16 -6.41 8.73
C THR A 101 7.48 -5.90 9.30
N ARG A 102 8.41 -5.56 8.43
CA ARG A 102 9.71 -5.05 8.89
C ARG A 102 9.51 -3.74 9.64
N ARG A 103 10.16 -3.65 10.77
CA ARG A 103 10.14 -2.45 11.58
C ARG A 103 11.55 -2.10 12.03
N LYS A 104 11.77 -0.81 12.20
CA LYS A 104 13.03 -0.36 12.76
C LYS A 104 13.10 -0.80 14.23
N GLU A 105 14.21 -1.40 14.62
CA GLU A 105 14.43 -1.76 16.01
C GLU A 105 14.39 -0.52 16.89
N ALA A 106 13.98 -0.70 18.14
CA ALA A 106 13.96 0.40 19.09
C ALA A 106 15.37 0.94 19.31
N LYS A 107 15.48 2.26 19.45
CA LYS A 107 16.76 2.89 19.72
C LYS A 107 17.25 2.48 21.10
N HIS A 108 18.51 2.14 21.16
CA HIS A 108 19.20 1.84 22.43
C HIS A 108 20.17 2.95 22.79
N PRO A 109 20.55 3.05 24.08
CA PRO A 109 21.60 3.99 24.46
C PRO A 109 22.91 3.73 23.72
N MET A 110 23.77 4.72 23.65
CA MET A 110 25.10 4.62 23.05
C MET A 110 25.10 4.61 21.52
N GLY A 111 24.03 5.08 20.89
CA GLY A 111 23.99 5.18 19.45
C GLY A 111 22.75 5.87 18.95
N ARG A 112 22.68 6.09 17.65
CA ARG A 112 21.53 6.73 17.03
C ARG A 112 20.42 5.76 16.67
N GLY A 113 20.74 4.47 16.67
CA GLY A 113 19.78 3.44 16.32
C GLY A 113 19.71 2.35 17.37
N ALA A 114 19.19 1.21 16.97
CA ALA A 114 19.05 0.07 17.87
C ALA A 114 20.38 -0.53 18.27
N ARG A 115 21.36 -0.42 17.40
CA ARG A 115 22.67 -1.01 17.64
C ARG A 115 23.68 0.08 17.93
N ALA A 116 24.56 -0.20 18.90
CA ALA A 116 25.60 0.74 19.27
C ALA A 116 26.56 0.94 18.11
N LYS A 117 26.85 2.20 17.80
CA LYS A 117 27.80 2.53 16.75
C LYS A 117 29.20 2.78 17.27
N ARG A 118 29.30 2.88 18.55
CA ARG A 118 30.61 3.12 19.15
C ARG A 118 31.49 1.93 18.88
N GLN A 119 32.61 2.19 18.26
CA GLN A 119 33.59 1.15 17.98
C GLN A 119 34.21 0.64 19.28
N LYS A 120 34.20 -0.65 19.42
CA LYS A 120 34.89 -1.28 20.55
C LYS A 120 36.32 -1.52 20.18
N SER A 121 37.19 -1.23 21.12
CA SER A 121 38.61 -1.52 20.96
C SER A 121 38.88 -2.94 21.41
N TYR A 122 39.50 -3.71 20.56
CA TYR A 122 39.90 -5.08 20.88
C TYR A 122 41.39 -5.12 21.07
N ARG A 123 41.79 -5.70 22.15
CA ARG A 123 43.20 -5.74 22.49
C ARG A 123 43.57 -7.07 23.02
#